data_55e6ee1ec306275e9c8b40b0a070faf8
#
_entry.id   55e6ee1ec306275e9c8b40b0a070faf8
#
_cell.length_a   1.000
_cell.length_b   1.000
_cell.length_c   1.000
_cell.angle_alpha   90.00
_cell.angle_beta   90.00
_cell.angle_gamma   90.00
#
_symmetry.space_group_name_H-M   'P 1'
#
loop_
_entity.id
_entity.type
_entity.pdbx_description
1 polymer ?
#
loop_
_entity_poly.entity_id
_entity_poly.type
_entity_poly.pdbx_seq_one_letter_code
_entity_poly.pdbx_strand_id
1 'polypeptide(L)'
;AAAAAAAVRPLTEAIDPASIPALALDVDDLRFGAMNLGAASLRTRKLSDGMQVDQLHLRSDKQKIDISGDWRGKGATARTQLSASVDSQDLGELMQNLDFGGQLRGGEGTLNLRAAWPGDPAGFQLATLQGQLDVAARNGQLLELNPGAGRVLGLLSVAQLPRRLMFDFRDFFSKGFAFNRIDGQVQFGNGVARSQSMLIDGPAAEIKVRGQADLRAQQFDQTIDVNPKSGNLLTVVGAVAGGPVGAAVGA
;
A
#
# COMPACT_ATOMS: atom_id res chain seq x y z
N ALA A 1 17.16 -47.18 -11.73
CA ALA A 1 16.28 -46.69 -10.68
C ALA A 1 15.74 -45.32 -11.12
N ALA A 2 14.53 -45.29 -11.63
CA ALA A 2 13.84 -44.06 -12.05
C ALA A 2 13.18 -43.43 -10.81
N ALA A 3 13.62 -42.24 -10.43
CA ALA A 3 12.97 -41.45 -9.43
C ALA A 3 11.67 -40.87 -10.04
N ALA A 4 10.53 -41.29 -9.51
CA ALA A 4 9.24 -40.75 -9.87
C ALA A 4 9.17 -39.29 -9.39
N ALA A 5 9.13 -38.33 -10.33
CA ALA A 5 8.79 -36.96 -10.05
C ALA A 5 7.33 -36.92 -9.60
N ALA A 6 7.09 -36.58 -8.34
CA ALA A 6 5.76 -36.33 -7.83
C ALA A 6 5.20 -35.10 -8.59
N ALA A 7 4.23 -35.33 -9.44
CA ALA A 7 3.48 -34.28 -10.12
C ALA A 7 2.74 -33.47 -9.05
N VAL A 8 3.11 -32.21 -8.88
CA VAL A 8 2.35 -31.25 -8.11
C VAL A 8 1.01 -31.08 -8.83
N ARG A 9 -0.03 -31.69 -8.31
CA ARG A 9 -1.40 -31.47 -8.79
C ARG A 9 -1.74 -29.99 -8.52
N PRO A 10 -2.21 -29.24 -9.50
CA PRO A 10 -2.75 -27.93 -9.23
C PRO A 10 -3.96 -28.13 -8.29
N LEU A 11 -3.96 -27.48 -7.13
CA LEU A 11 -5.09 -27.44 -6.21
C LEU A 11 -6.18 -26.56 -6.86
N THR A 12 -6.96 -27.15 -7.76
CA THR A 12 -8.06 -26.48 -8.45
C THR A 12 -9.38 -26.53 -7.69
N GLU A 13 -9.42 -27.13 -6.52
CA GLU A 13 -10.59 -27.04 -5.65
C GLU A 13 -10.48 -25.82 -4.74
N ALA A 14 -11.48 -24.92 -4.85
CA ALA A 14 -11.58 -23.76 -3.97
C ALA A 14 -11.63 -24.26 -2.51
N ILE A 15 -10.69 -23.85 -1.70
CA ILE A 15 -10.63 -24.18 -0.27
C ILE A 15 -11.91 -23.67 0.39
N ASP A 16 -12.55 -24.52 1.18
CA ASP A 16 -13.69 -24.16 2.00
C ASP A 16 -13.19 -23.63 3.35
N PRO A 17 -13.32 -22.32 3.64
CA PRO A 17 -12.83 -21.77 4.91
C PRO A 17 -13.55 -22.35 6.13
N ALA A 18 -14.79 -22.82 5.97
CA ALA A 18 -15.52 -23.48 7.05
C ALA A 18 -14.97 -24.87 7.42
N SER A 19 -14.13 -25.46 6.55
CA SER A 19 -13.44 -26.73 6.83
C SER A 19 -12.15 -26.54 7.64
N ILE A 20 -11.64 -25.32 7.73
CA ILE A 20 -10.40 -25.02 8.44
C ILE A 20 -10.66 -25.08 9.96
N PRO A 21 -9.90 -25.87 10.73
CA PRO A 21 -10.06 -25.91 12.17
C PRO A 21 -9.63 -24.58 12.81
N ALA A 22 -10.10 -24.33 14.03
CA ALA A 22 -9.58 -23.25 14.84
C ALA A 22 -8.09 -23.48 15.13
N LEU A 23 -7.28 -22.42 14.95
CA LEU A 23 -5.83 -22.45 15.13
C LEU A 23 -5.43 -21.55 16.29
N ALA A 24 -4.46 -22.02 17.06
CA ALA A 24 -3.77 -21.25 18.08
C ALA A 24 -2.27 -21.55 17.93
N LEU A 25 -1.55 -20.59 17.35
CA LEU A 25 -0.13 -20.73 17.03
C LEU A 25 0.65 -19.60 17.67
N ASP A 26 1.77 -19.93 18.30
CA ASP A 26 2.76 -18.99 18.78
C ASP A 26 4.12 -19.40 18.22
N VAL A 27 4.82 -18.46 17.61
CA VAL A 27 6.09 -18.67 16.92
C VAL A 27 7.04 -17.56 17.37
N ASP A 28 8.25 -17.92 17.78
CA ASP A 28 9.25 -16.96 18.27
C ASP A 28 9.98 -16.23 17.14
N ASP A 29 10.18 -16.89 16.00
CA ASP A 29 10.88 -16.32 14.83
C ASP A 29 10.17 -16.75 13.53
N LEU A 30 9.24 -15.93 13.10
CA LEU A 30 8.51 -16.13 11.84
C LEU A 30 9.27 -15.43 10.72
N ARG A 31 9.59 -16.18 9.67
CA ARG A 31 10.17 -15.65 8.44
C ARG A 31 9.30 -15.96 7.24
N PHE A 32 9.17 -14.97 6.37
CA PHE A 32 8.47 -15.12 5.11
C PHE A 32 9.37 -14.64 3.96
N GLY A 33 9.91 -15.58 3.19
CA GLY A 33 10.96 -15.27 2.22
C GLY A 33 12.21 -14.71 2.92
N ALA A 34 12.64 -13.52 2.52
CA ALA A 34 13.75 -12.80 3.15
C ALA A 34 13.31 -11.96 4.36
N MET A 35 12.01 -11.89 4.62
CA MET A 35 11.40 -11.04 5.65
C MET A 35 11.48 -11.72 7.02
N ASN A 36 12.07 -11.03 8.00
CA ASN A 36 11.97 -11.40 9.39
C ASN A 36 10.78 -10.65 10.02
N LEU A 37 9.71 -11.39 10.32
CA LEU A 37 8.50 -10.87 10.95
C LEU A 37 8.57 -10.95 12.49
N GLY A 38 9.60 -11.59 13.03
CA GLY A 38 9.82 -11.75 14.46
C GLY A 38 8.83 -12.71 15.12
N ALA A 39 8.45 -12.43 16.34
CA ALA A 39 7.47 -13.25 17.04
C ALA A 39 6.08 -13.09 16.44
N ALA A 40 5.37 -14.20 16.28
CA ALA A 40 4.03 -14.23 15.73
C ALA A 40 3.07 -14.98 16.65
N SER A 41 1.87 -14.44 16.84
CA SER A 41 0.77 -15.07 17.58
C SER A 41 -0.49 -15.03 16.73
N LEU A 42 -1.01 -16.18 16.38
CA LEU A 42 -2.25 -16.35 15.59
C LEU A 42 -3.31 -17.06 16.42
N ARG A 43 -4.50 -16.48 16.43
CA ARG A 43 -5.71 -17.10 16.97
C ARG A 43 -6.83 -17.01 15.96
N THR A 44 -7.41 -18.15 15.63
CA THR A 44 -8.55 -18.21 14.72
C THR A 44 -9.70 -18.97 15.34
N ARG A 45 -10.89 -18.74 14.84
CA ARG A 45 -12.08 -19.52 15.18
C ARG A 45 -12.87 -19.89 13.93
N LYS A 46 -13.54 -21.00 14.02
CA LYS A 46 -14.45 -21.48 12.99
C LYS A 46 -15.75 -20.67 13.00
N LEU A 47 -16.25 -20.33 11.82
CA LEU A 47 -17.60 -19.80 11.61
C LEU A 47 -18.44 -20.85 10.88
N SER A 48 -19.76 -20.65 10.82
CA SER A 48 -20.68 -21.55 10.09
C SER A 48 -20.39 -21.57 8.58
N ASP A 49 -19.93 -20.46 8.03
CA ASP A 49 -19.69 -20.22 6.60
C ASP A 49 -18.24 -19.84 6.29
N GLY A 50 -17.32 -20.01 7.26
CA GLY A 50 -15.94 -19.58 7.06
C GLY A 50 -15.04 -19.72 8.28
N MET A 51 -14.03 -18.88 8.31
CA MET A 51 -13.11 -18.71 9.45
C MET A 51 -12.92 -17.25 9.79
N GLN A 52 -12.66 -17.00 11.07
CA GLN A 52 -12.27 -15.67 11.55
C GLN A 52 -10.87 -15.72 12.14
N VAL A 53 -10.06 -14.76 11.78
CA VAL A 53 -8.81 -14.42 12.45
C VAL A 53 -9.18 -13.42 13.55
N ASP A 54 -9.23 -13.89 14.79
CA ASP A 54 -9.50 -13.01 15.93
C ASP A 54 -8.32 -12.09 16.18
N GLN A 55 -7.10 -12.64 16.03
CA GLN A 55 -5.85 -11.88 16.08
C GLN A 55 -4.73 -12.57 15.32
N LEU A 56 -3.94 -11.78 14.64
CA LEU A 56 -2.59 -12.12 14.18
C LEU A 56 -1.68 -10.97 14.60
N HIS A 57 -0.83 -11.22 15.58
CA HIS A 57 0.16 -10.27 16.06
C HIS A 57 1.53 -10.66 15.53
N LEU A 58 2.22 -9.72 14.90
CA LEU A 58 3.62 -9.86 14.48
C LEU A 58 4.42 -8.79 15.19
N ARG A 59 5.54 -9.19 15.79
CA ARG A 59 6.38 -8.32 16.60
C ARG A 59 7.85 -8.57 16.28
N SER A 60 8.51 -7.60 15.72
CA SER A 60 9.97 -7.56 15.56
C SER A 60 10.53 -6.31 16.22
N ASP A 61 11.83 -6.11 16.16
CA ASP A 61 12.49 -4.95 16.77
C ASP A 61 11.97 -3.62 16.21
N LYS A 62 11.57 -3.60 14.93
CA LYS A 62 11.14 -2.38 14.24
C LYS A 62 9.65 -2.34 13.89
N GLN A 63 8.94 -3.47 14.00
CA GLN A 63 7.58 -3.60 13.49
C GLN A 63 6.63 -4.16 14.53
N LYS A 64 5.46 -3.54 14.64
CA LYS A 64 4.30 -4.09 15.32
C LYS A 64 3.15 -4.13 14.33
N ILE A 65 2.65 -5.32 14.05
CA ILE A 65 1.57 -5.52 13.10
C ILE A 65 0.47 -6.31 13.79
N ASP A 66 -0.73 -5.75 13.79
CA ASP A 66 -1.93 -6.35 14.35
C ASP A 66 -2.96 -6.52 13.25
N ILE A 67 -3.39 -7.75 12.98
CA ILE A 67 -4.35 -8.07 11.94
C ILE A 67 -5.49 -8.87 12.55
N SER A 68 -6.71 -8.54 12.14
CA SER A 68 -7.92 -9.30 12.40
C SER A 68 -8.79 -9.31 11.15
N GLY A 69 -9.72 -10.27 11.05
CA GLY A 69 -10.57 -10.32 9.88
C GLY A 69 -11.31 -11.63 9.75
N ASP A 70 -11.99 -11.81 8.62
CA ASP A 70 -12.67 -13.06 8.29
C ASP A 70 -12.57 -13.40 6.80
N TRP A 71 -12.62 -14.69 6.53
CA TRP A 71 -12.80 -15.26 5.22
C TRP A 71 -14.04 -16.14 5.22
N ARG A 72 -15.02 -15.76 4.42
CA ARG A 72 -16.33 -16.42 4.36
C ARG A 72 -16.70 -16.82 2.95
N GLY A 73 -17.54 -17.83 2.86
CA GLY A 73 -18.07 -18.33 1.60
C GLY A 73 -17.06 -19.14 0.81
N LYS A 74 -17.51 -19.70 -0.31
CA LYS A 74 -16.75 -20.61 -1.15
C LYS A 74 -16.95 -20.28 -2.61
N GLY A 75 -15.90 -20.41 -3.42
CA GLY A 75 -15.96 -20.14 -4.86
C GLY A 75 -16.42 -18.71 -5.16
N ALA A 76 -17.48 -18.54 -5.94
CA ALA A 76 -17.98 -17.23 -6.34
C ALA A 76 -18.59 -16.41 -5.19
N THR A 77 -18.93 -17.02 -4.07
CA THR A 77 -19.46 -16.33 -2.89
C THR A 77 -18.37 -16.00 -1.86
N ALA A 78 -17.15 -16.41 -2.13
CA ALA A 78 -16.03 -16.14 -1.23
C ALA A 78 -15.77 -14.64 -1.11
N ARG A 79 -15.49 -14.21 0.11
CA ARG A 79 -15.09 -12.84 0.42
C ARG A 79 -14.14 -12.83 1.59
N THR A 80 -13.24 -11.90 1.56
CA THR A 80 -12.27 -11.64 2.64
C THR A 80 -12.47 -10.23 3.14
N GLN A 81 -12.43 -10.07 4.46
CA GLN A 81 -12.37 -8.76 5.12
C GLN A 81 -11.22 -8.78 6.11
N LEU A 82 -10.50 -7.69 6.21
CA LEU A 82 -9.44 -7.55 7.21
C LEU A 82 -9.34 -6.13 7.73
N SER A 83 -8.85 -6.03 8.96
CA SER A 83 -8.35 -4.80 9.57
C SER A 83 -6.92 -5.04 9.97
N ALA A 84 -6.03 -4.16 9.54
CA ALA A 84 -4.62 -4.22 9.88
C ALA A 84 -4.16 -2.88 10.45
N SER A 85 -3.43 -2.93 11.55
CA SER A 85 -2.72 -1.79 12.13
C SER A 85 -1.23 -2.10 12.16
N VAL A 86 -0.45 -1.19 11.62
CA VAL A 86 1.00 -1.30 11.54
C VAL A 86 1.61 -0.12 12.26
N ASP A 87 2.56 -0.37 13.16
CA ASP A 87 3.45 0.62 13.75
C ASP A 87 4.89 0.21 13.37
N SER A 88 5.57 1.08 12.66
CA SER A 88 6.88 0.80 12.08
C SER A 88 7.88 1.90 12.42
N GLN A 89 9.08 1.50 12.82
CA GLN A 89 10.24 2.38 12.97
C GLN A 89 11.03 2.54 11.66
N ASP A 90 10.71 1.74 10.64
CA ASP A 90 11.31 1.81 9.30
C ASP A 90 10.29 1.33 8.25
N LEU A 91 9.47 2.26 7.78
CA LEU A 91 8.46 2.01 6.75
C LEU A 91 9.11 1.64 5.40
N GLY A 92 10.29 2.17 5.10
CA GLY A 92 11.02 1.84 3.87
C GLY A 92 11.43 0.37 3.84
N GLU A 93 11.97 -0.15 4.93
CA GLU A 93 12.31 -1.56 5.09
C GLU A 93 11.06 -2.45 5.05
N LEU A 94 9.98 -2.03 5.73
CA LEU A 94 8.72 -2.76 5.71
C LEU A 94 8.18 -2.89 4.28
N MET A 95 8.14 -1.80 3.52
CA MET A 95 7.66 -1.81 2.15
C MET A 95 8.55 -2.63 1.23
N GLN A 96 9.86 -2.55 1.40
CA GLN A 96 10.80 -3.38 0.65
C GLN A 96 10.56 -4.87 0.88
N ASN A 97 10.32 -5.24 2.12
CA ASN A 97 10.04 -6.61 2.51
C ASN A 97 8.69 -7.13 1.98
N LEU A 98 7.72 -6.25 1.77
CA LEU A 98 6.42 -6.57 1.17
C LEU A 98 6.42 -6.52 -0.37
N ASP A 99 7.60 -6.44 -1.00
CA ASP A 99 7.79 -6.31 -2.45
C ASP A 99 7.23 -4.99 -3.04
N PHE A 100 7.03 -4.00 -2.18
CA PHE A 100 6.70 -2.62 -2.56
C PHE A 100 7.90 -1.68 -2.44
N GLY A 101 9.11 -2.22 -2.53
CA GLY A 101 10.35 -1.49 -2.27
C GLY A 101 10.72 -0.44 -3.31
N GLY A 102 11.76 0.34 -2.97
CA GLY A 102 12.41 1.28 -3.87
C GLY A 102 11.78 2.67 -3.95
N GLN A 103 10.75 2.96 -3.17
CA GLN A 103 10.02 4.23 -3.24
C GLN A 103 10.11 5.04 -1.96
N LEU A 104 10.41 4.39 -0.86
CA LEU A 104 10.57 4.99 0.46
C LEU A 104 11.87 4.52 1.09
N ARG A 105 12.58 5.43 1.72
CA ARG A 105 13.76 5.13 2.54
C ARG A 105 13.52 5.64 3.94
N GLY A 106 13.74 4.77 4.93
CA GLY A 106 13.48 5.09 6.32
C GLY A 106 12.01 5.44 6.55
N GLY A 107 11.77 6.36 7.46
CA GLY A 107 10.44 6.79 7.87
C GLY A 107 9.87 5.89 8.95
N GLU A 108 9.39 6.52 10.01
CA GLU A 108 8.65 5.87 11.08
C GLU A 108 7.18 6.27 11.01
N GLY A 109 6.27 5.42 11.46
CA GLY A 109 4.86 5.80 11.48
C GLY A 109 3.89 4.65 11.54
N THR A 110 2.63 4.98 11.33
CA THR A 110 1.50 4.06 11.43
C THR A 110 0.72 3.98 10.13
N LEU A 111 0.26 2.76 9.82
CA LEU A 111 -0.66 2.48 8.73
C LEU A 111 -1.87 1.75 9.31
N ASN A 112 -3.08 2.22 9.01
CA ASN A 112 -4.30 1.54 9.41
C ASN A 112 -5.12 1.22 8.16
N LEU A 113 -5.29 -0.05 7.89
CA LEU A 113 -6.02 -0.56 6.74
C LEU A 113 -7.28 -1.26 7.19
N ARG A 114 -8.41 -0.88 6.61
CA ARG A 114 -9.65 -1.66 6.59
C ARG A 114 -9.94 -2.03 5.15
N ALA A 115 -10.01 -3.31 4.87
CA ALA A 115 -10.06 -3.81 3.51
C ALA A 115 -11.05 -4.97 3.37
N ALA A 116 -11.70 -5.03 2.21
CA ALA A 116 -12.53 -6.15 1.81
C ALA A 116 -12.37 -6.39 0.31
N TRP A 117 -12.42 -7.64 -0.11
CA TRP A 117 -12.40 -8.03 -1.53
C TRP A 117 -13.15 -9.34 -1.75
N PRO A 118 -13.68 -9.59 -2.96
CA PRO A 118 -14.22 -10.87 -3.34
C PRO A 118 -13.11 -11.91 -3.47
N GLY A 119 -13.39 -13.13 -3.06
CA GLY A 119 -12.44 -14.24 -3.11
C GLY A 119 -11.79 -14.56 -1.76
N ASP A 120 -10.86 -15.50 -1.79
CA ASP A 120 -10.04 -15.92 -0.66
C ASP A 120 -8.93 -14.90 -0.34
N PRO A 121 -8.22 -15.05 0.78
CA PRO A 121 -7.13 -14.15 1.15
C PRO A 121 -6.00 -14.05 0.11
N ALA A 122 -5.71 -15.14 -0.63
CA ALA A 122 -4.69 -15.16 -1.68
C ALA A 122 -5.17 -14.52 -2.99
N GLY A 123 -6.48 -14.40 -3.18
CA GLY A 123 -7.12 -13.79 -4.35
C GLY A 123 -7.15 -12.26 -4.32
N PHE A 124 -6.37 -11.63 -3.47
CA PHE A 124 -6.26 -10.18 -3.37
C PHE A 124 -5.91 -9.54 -4.71
N GLN A 125 -6.72 -8.57 -5.13
CA GLN A 125 -6.46 -7.71 -6.29
C GLN A 125 -6.78 -6.27 -5.93
N LEU A 126 -5.84 -5.37 -6.17
CA LEU A 126 -6.01 -3.95 -5.86
C LEU A 126 -7.25 -3.34 -6.55
N ALA A 127 -7.54 -3.79 -7.78
CA ALA A 127 -8.69 -3.33 -8.56
C ALA A 127 -10.07 -3.73 -7.97
N THR A 128 -10.10 -4.71 -7.07
CA THR A 128 -11.34 -5.16 -6.41
C THR A 128 -11.43 -4.73 -4.95
N LEU A 129 -10.36 -4.09 -4.47
CA LEU A 129 -10.27 -3.64 -3.08
C LEU A 129 -11.35 -2.62 -2.76
N GLN A 130 -11.98 -2.81 -1.61
CA GLN A 130 -12.90 -1.86 -0.99
C GLN A 130 -12.38 -1.56 0.41
N GLY A 131 -12.46 -0.32 0.84
CA GLY A 131 -12.05 0.05 2.19
C GLY A 131 -11.27 1.35 2.28
N GLN A 132 -10.40 1.44 3.28
CA GLN A 132 -9.70 2.67 3.61
C GLN A 132 -8.32 2.36 4.16
N LEU A 133 -7.36 3.16 3.75
CA LEU A 133 -6.01 3.20 4.31
C LEU A 133 -5.75 4.59 4.89
N ASP A 134 -5.42 4.65 6.17
CA ASP A 134 -4.90 5.84 6.83
C ASP A 134 -3.39 5.71 6.99
N VAL A 135 -2.67 6.76 6.65
CA VAL A 135 -1.20 6.81 6.67
C VAL A 135 -0.76 7.99 7.51
N ALA A 136 0.12 7.75 8.46
CA ALA A 136 0.84 8.78 9.19
C ALA A 136 2.32 8.38 9.29
N ALA A 137 3.20 9.11 8.62
CA ALA A 137 4.63 8.82 8.60
C ALA A 137 5.46 10.07 8.92
N ARG A 138 6.67 9.86 9.42
CA ARG A 138 7.63 10.93 9.76
C ARG A 138 9.03 10.52 9.37
N ASN A 139 9.89 11.54 9.15
CA ASN A 139 11.34 11.40 9.08
C ASN A 139 11.83 10.40 8.02
N GLY A 140 11.36 10.52 6.79
CA GLY A 140 11.73 9.63 5.70
C GLY A 140 12.06 10.37 4.42
N GLN A 141 12.30 9.61 3.37
CA GLN A 141 12.62 10.11 2.06
C GLN A 141 11.86 9.33 0.98
N LEU A 142 11.05 10.02 0.20
CA LEU A 142 10.49 9.48 -1.04
C LEU A 142 11.60 9.45 -2.09
N LEU A 143 11.88 8.27 -2.62
CA LEU A 143 12.92 8.09 -3.63
C LEU A 143 12.37 8.39 -5.01
N GLU A 144 13.28 8.71 -5.95
CA GLU A 144 12.89 8.89 -7.34
C GLU A 144 12.34 7.58 -7.91
N LEU A 145 11.12 7.65 -8.42
CA LEU A 145 10.47 6.49 -9.03
C LEU A 145 11.00 6.29 -10.44
N ASN A 146 11.71 5.21 -10.67
CA ASN A 146 11.99 4.75 -12.03
C ASN A 146 10.66 4.41 -12.72
N PRO A 147 10.35 5.00 -13.88
CA PRO A 147 9.05 4.81 -14.56
C PRO A 147 8.70 3.34 -14.89
N GLY A 148 9.67 2.42 -14.72
CA GLY A 148 9.50 1.00 -15.02
C GLY A 148 9.24 0.08 -13.82
N ALA A 149 9.43 0.54 -12.58
CA ALA A 149 9.53 -0.35 -11.43
C ALA A 149 8.32 -0.40 -10.49
N GLY A 150 7.25 0.35 -10.72
CA GLY A 150 6.20 0.42 -9.70
C GLY A 150 4.78 0.56 -10.21
N ARG A 151 4.19 -0.53 -10.67
CA ARG A 151 2.78 -0.52 -11.12
C ARG A 151 1.76 -0.30 -10.01
N VAL A 152 2.12 -0.46 -8.76
CA VAL A 152 1.17 -0.49 -7.62
C VAL A 152 1.09 0.82 -6.84
N LEU A 153 2.17 1.60 -6.78
CA LEU A 153 2.21 2.86 -6.02
C LEU A 153 2.17 4.12 -6.89
N GLY A 154 1.65 4.03 -8.11
CA GLY A 154 1.37 5.19 -8.96
C GLY A 154 0.53 6.29 -8.28
N LEU A 155 -0.13 5.98 -7.17
CA LEU A 155 -0.86 6.94 -6.32
C LEU A 155 0.03 8.06 -5.74
N LEU A 156 1.34 7.81 -5.61
CA LEU A 156 2.32 8.76 -5.09
C LEU A 156 3.38 9.13 -6.14
N SER A 157 3.13 8.80 -7.41
CA SER A 157 4.10 9.04 -8.47
C SER A 157 4.29 10.52 -8.75
N VAL A 158 5.31 11.10 -8.15
CA VAL A 158 5.82 12.45 -8.45
C VAL A 158 6.33 12.54 -9.91
N ALA A 159 6.57 11.39 -10.55
CA ALA A 159 7.06 11.30 -11.94
C ALA A 159 6.06 11.81 -13.00
N GLN A 160 4.81 12.10 -12.62
CA GLN A 160 3.81 12.65 -13.53
C GLN A 160 3.62 14.17 -13.43
N LEU A 161 4.51 14.87 -12.72
CA LEU A 161 4.52 16.33 -12.74
C LEU A 161 4.73 16.83 -14.17
N PRO A 162 4.01 17.87 -14.63
CA PRO A 162 4.19 18.45 -15.94
C PRO A 162 5.65 18.83 -16.18
N ARG A 163 6.15 18.59 -17.39
CA ARG A 163 7.56 18.85 -17.76
C ARG A 163 8.06 20.24 -17.36
N ARG A 164 7.19 21.25 -17.33
CA ARG A 164 7.55 22.61 -16.92
C ARG A 164 7.84 22.75 -15.43
N LEU A 165 7.14 22.00 -14.57
CA LEU A 165 7.44 21.92 -13.14
C LEU A 165 8.69 21.05 -12.87
N MET A 166 8.96 20.06 -13.72
CA MET A 166 10.16 19.23 -13.60
C MET A 166 11.46 20.01 -13.79
N PHE A 167 11.49 21.07 -14.62
CA PHE A 167 12.73 21.82 -14.87
C PHE A 167 13.20 22.62 -13.66
N ASP A 168 12.26 23.20 -12.88
CA ASP A 168 12.60 24.02 -11.71
C ASP A 168 12.81 23.19 -10.44
N PHE A 169 12.25 21.99 -10.38
CA PHE A 169 12.30 21.11 -9.20
C PHE A 169 13.12 19.84 -9.41
N ARG A 170 13.67 19.61 -10.60
CA ARG A 170 14.42 18.39 -10.92
C ARG A 170 15.56 18.16 -9.95
N ASP A 171 16.25 19.21 -9.54
CA ASP A 171 17.36 19.12 -8.60
C ASP A 171 16.91 18.76 -7.17
N PHE A 172 15.69 19.15 -6.79
CA PHE A 172 15.10 18.79 -5.50
C PHE A 172 14.62 17.34 -5.45
N PHE A 173 14.16 16.80 -6.59
CA PHE A 173 13.63 15.43 -6.66
C PHE A 173 14.63 14.40 -7.19
N SER A 174 15.71 14.82 -7.83
CA SER A 174 16.74 13.92 -8.40
C SER A 174 17.44 13.04 -7.36
N LYS A 175 17.46 13.48 -6.11
CA LYS A 175 17.99 12.71 -4.96
C LYS A 175 16.88 12.15 -4.06
N GLY A 176 15.60 12.24 -4.50
CA GLY A 176 14.42 11.96 -3.70
C GLY A 176 13.96 13.16 -2.87
N PHE A 177 12.74 13.11 -2.35
CA PHE A 177 12.14 14.16 -1.55
C PHE A 177 12.13 13.74 -0.07
N ALA A 178 12.95 14.40 0.75
CA ALA A 178 12.92 14.22 2.19
C ALA A 178 11.63 14.81 2.77
N PHE A 179 10.97 14.11 3.67
CA PHE A 179 9.80 14.60 4.38
C PHE A 179 9.97 14.50 5.89
N ASN A 180 9.42 15.50 6.58
CA ASN A 180 9.27 15.51 8.04
C ASN A 180 7.99 14.78 8.44
N ARG A 181 6.94 14.90 7.59
CA ARG A 181 5.62 14.33 7.88
C ARG A 181 4.86 14.01 6.60
N ILE A 182 4.19 12.86 6.61
CA ILE A 182 3.14 12.48 5.66
C ILE A 182 1.89 12.14 6.46
N ASP A 183 0.75 12.72 6.09
CA ASP A 183 -0.56 12.35 6.59
C ASP A 183 -1.52 12.25 5.44
N GLY A 184 -2.30 11.19 5.43
CA GLY A 184 -3.27 11.02 4.37
C GLY A 184 -4.21 9.86 4.60
N GLN A 185 -5.29 9.92 3.84
CA GLN A 185 -6.30 8.88 3.80
C GLN A 185 -6.60 8.56 2.34
N VAL A 186 -6.65 7.26 2.05
CA VAL A 186 -7.03 6.73 0.75
C VAL A 186 -8.25 5.83 0.90
N GLN A 187 -9.30 6.10 0.15
CA GLN A 187 -10.50 5.27 0.07
C GLN A 187 -10.46 4.44 -1.21
N PHE A 188 -10.74 3.15 -1.09
CA PHE A 188 -10.80 2.20 -2.18
C PHE A 188 -12.25 1.75 -2.41
N GLY A 189 -12.67 1.72 -3.66
CA GLY A 189 -13.99 1.22 -4.03
C GLY A 189 -14.22 1.27 -5.53
N ASN A 190 -14.93 0.29 -6.08
CA ASN A 190 -15.29 0.19 -7.49
C ASN A 190 -14.11 0.29 -8.47
N GLY A 191 -12.93 -0.17 -8.07
CA GLY A 191 -11.71 -0.10 -8.87
C GLY A 191 -11.06 1.28 -8.88
N VAL A 192 -11.45 2.16 -7.97
CA VAL A 192 -10.91 3.52 -7.85
C VAL A 192 -10.32 3.71 -6.44
N ALA A 193 -9.16 4.32 -6.37
CA ALA A 193 -8.57 4.84 -5.14
C ALA A 193 -8.71 6.35 -5.12
N ARG A 194 -9.24 6.92 -4.03
CA ARG A 194 -9.47 8.37 -3.85
C ARG A 194 -8.75 8.86 -2.63
N SER A 195 -8.07 10.01 -2.77
CA SER A 195 -7.60 10.79 -1.64
C SER A 195 -8.19 12.20 -1.71
N GLN A 196 -8.78 12.65 -0.61
CA GLN A 196 -9.29 14.01 -0.51
C GLN A 196 -8.21 14.99 -0.04
N SER A 197 -7.29 14.51 0.77
CA SER A 197 -6.12 15.28 1.19
C SER A 197 -5.03 14.33 1.65
N MET A 198 -3.94 14.30 0.93
CA MET A 198 -2.67 13.75 1.38
C MET A 198 -1.68 14.89 1.49
N LEU A 199 -1.15 15.08 2.68
CA LEU A 199 -0.16 16.10 2.97
C LEU A 199 1.21 15.45 3.08
N ILE A 200 2.18 15.98 2.35
CA ILE A 200 3.58 15.64 2.47
C ILE A 200 4.32 16.93 2.83
N ASP A 201 4.77 17.03 4.07
CA ASP A 201 5.52 18.17 4.55
C ASP A 201 7.01 17.83 4.60
N GLY A 202 7.82 18.54 3.84
CA GLY A 202 9.27 18.40 3.82
C GLY A 202 10.00 19.71 4.04
N PRO A 203 11.33 19.68 4.21
CA PRO A 203 12.13 20.89 4.39
C PRO A 203 12.12 21.78 3.14
N ALA A 204 11.99 21.20 1.95
CA ALA A 204 12.03 21.94 0.68
C ALA A 204 10.66 22.47 0.27
N ALA A 205 9.59 21.76 0.56
CA ALA A 205 8.24 22.14 0.16
C ALA A 205 7.16 21.41 1.01
N GLU A 206 5.95 21.97 0.99
CA GLU A 206 4.72 21.29 1.37
C GLU A 206 3.99 20.87 0.10
N ILE A 207 3.58 19.60 0.02
CA ILE A 207 2.88 19.03 -1.13
C ILE A 207 1.52 18.52 -0.64
N LYS A 208 0.46 18.95 -1.30
CA LYS A 208 -0.91 18.45 -1.09
C LYS A 208 -1.37 17.71 -2.32
N VAL A 209 -1.79 16.47 -2.14
CA VAL A 209 -2.31 15.63 -3.21
C VAL A 209 -3.78 15.32 -2.94
N ARG A 210 -4.63 15.55 -3.95
CA ARG A 210 -6.05 15.18 -3.93
C ARG A 210 -6.46 14.65 -5.29
N GLY A 211 -7.46 13.79 -5.32
CA GLY A 211 -7.98 13.23 -6.57
C GLY A 211 -8.18 11.73 -6.50
N GLN A 212 -8.12 11.10 -7.65
CA GLN A 212 -8.42 9.68 -7.77
C GLN A 212 -7.49 8.99 -8.76
N ALA A 213 -7.40 7.67 -8.61
CA ALA A 213 -6.73 6.77 -9.55
C ALA A 213 -7.67 5.63 -9.93
N ASP A 214 -7.88 5.40 -11.21
CA ASP A 214 -8.50 4.18 -11.72
C ASP A 214 -7.47 3.06 -11.68
N LEU A 215 -7.71 2.07 -10.81
CA LEU A 215 -6.79 0.97 -10.57
C LEU A 215 -6.83 -0.10 -11.67
N ARG A 216 -7.91 -0.12 -12.49
CA ARG A 216 -8.06 -1.03 -13.62
C ARG A 216 -7.41 -0.45 -14.88
N ALA A 217 -7.75 0.81 -15.18
CA ALA A 217 -7.20 1.51 -16.34
C ALA A 217 -5.78 2.04 -16.11
N GLN A 218 -5.30 2.06 -14.85
CA GLN A 218 -4.01 2.65 -14.43
C GLN A 218 -3.92 4.13 -14.84
N GLN A 219 -5.02 4.85 -14.69
CA GLN A 219 -5.14 6.27 -15.01
C GLN A 219 -5.29 7.09 -13.74
N PHE A 220 -4.74 8.30 -13.76
CA PHE A 220 -4.73 9.20 -12.62
C PHE A 220 -5.44 10.51 -13.00
N ASP A 221 -6.30 10.97 -12.10
CA ASP A 221 -6.95 12.29 -12.12
C ASP A 221 -6.68 12.93 -10.76
N GLN A 222 -5.56 13.62 -10.67
CA GLN A 222 -5.04 14.16 -9.41
C GLN A 222 -4.65 15.63 -9.56
N THR A 223 -4.90 16.40 -8.51
CA THR A 223 -4.37 17.74 -8.32
C THR A 223 -3.27 17.68 -7.29
N ILE A 224 -2.12 18.26 -7.64
CA ILE A 224 -0.95 18.33 -6.77
C ILE A 224 -0.61 19.80 -6.59
N ASP A 225 -0.76 20.29 -5.36
CA ASP A 225 -0.40 21.64 -4.97
C ASP A 225 0.97 21.58 -4.28
N VAL A 226 1.94 22.33 -4.79
CA VAL A 226 3.30 22.38 -4.24
C VAL A 226 3.58 23.79 -3.74
N ASN A 227 3.89 23.92 -2.44
CA ASN A 227 4.25 25.17 -1.79
C ASN A 227 5.73 25.11 -1.36
N PRO A 228 6.65 25.73 -2.12
CA PRO A 228 8.07 25.77 -1.75
C PRO A 228 8.30 26.54 -0.44
N LYS A 229 9.21 26.07 0.40
CA LYS A 229 9.58 26.70 1.68
C LYS A 229 10.80 27.62 1.59
N SER A 230 11.55 27.60 0.50
CA SER A 230 12.70 28.49 0.28
C SER A 230 12.23 29.84 -0.26
N GLY A 231 12.67 30.91 0.39
CA GLY A 231 12.10 32.24 0.43
C GLY A 231 12.09 33.11 -0.85
N ASN A 232 12.20 32.59 -2.06
CA ASN A 232 12.12 33.38 -3.29
C ASN A 232 11.42 32.71 -4.46
N LEU A 233 10.58 31.71 -4.24
CA LEU A 233 9.87 31.04 -5.32
C LEU A 233 8.37 31.24 -5.21
N LEU A 234 7.78 31.68 -6.31
CA LEU A 234 6.36 31.87 -6.54
C LEU A 234 5.60 30.59 -6.17
N THR A 235 4.48 30.76 -5.48
CA THR A 235 3.52 29.69 -5.25
C THR A 235 3.06 29.13 -6.59
N VAL A 236 3.41 27.87 -6.87
CA VAL A 236 2.97 27.21 -8.10
C VAL A 236 1.72 26.43 -7.75
N VAL A 237 0.56 26.95 -8.14
CA VAL A 237 -0.71 26.26 -8.05
C VAL A 237 -0.96 25.56 -9.36
N GLY A 238 -1.15 24.26 -9.31
CA GLY A 238 -1.76 23.47 -10.36
C GLY A 238 -0.86 22.48 -11.01
N ALA A 239 -1.28 21.29 -11.12
CA ALA A 239 -1.08 20.43 -12.26
C ALA A 239 -2.06 19.29 -12.23
N VAL A 240 -2.79 19.16 -13.28
CA VAL A 240 -3.61 17.99 -13.56
C VAL A 240 -2.76 16.99 -14.29
N ALA A 241 -2.47 15.87 -13.70
CA ALA A 241 -1.83 14.76 -14.38
C ALA A 241 -2.91 13.88 -15.00
N GLY A 242 -3.16 14.06 -16.28
CA GLY A 242 -3.95 13.12 -17.08
C GLY A 242 -3.06 12.01 -17.64
N GLY A 243 -3.57 10.78 -17.73
CA GLY A 243 -2.97 9.70 -18.52
C GLY A 243 -2.83 10.09 -20.01
N PRO A 244 -2.46 9.15 -20.91
CA PRO A 244 -2.00 9.47 -22.28
C PRO A 244 -2.98 10.28 -23.16
N VAL A 245 -4.14 10.63 -22.66
CA VAL A 245 -5.10 11.54 -23.31
C VAL A 245 -5.69 12.48 -22.27
N GLY A 246 -5.05 13.62 -22.03
CA GLY A 246 -5.63 14.59 -21.12
C GLY A 246 -4.71 15.77 -20.83
N ALA A 247 -4.50 16.63 -21.82
CA ALA A 247 -3.98 17.96 -21.57
C ALA A 247 -5.15 18.85 -21.15
N ALA A 248 -5.27 19.15 -19.85
CA ALA A 248 -6.07 20.28 -19.41
C ALA A 248 -5.14 21.45 -19.14
N VAL A 249 -5.26 22.46 -19.95
CA VAL A 249 -4.59 23.75 -19.81
C VAL A 249 -5.45 24.57 -18.85
N GLY A 250 -4.89 24.86 -17.69
CA GLY A 250 -5.43 25.92 -16.84
C GLY A 250 -4.84 27.26 -17.27
N ALA A 251 -5.68 28.19 -17.64
CA ALA A 251 -5.34 29.59 -17.86
C ALA A 251 -5.21 30.31 -16.52
#